data_34749d7e24ba946cc19699660c9b6132
#
_entry.id   34749d7e24ba946cc19699660c9b6132
#
_cell.length_a   1.000
_cell.length_b   1.000
_cell.length_c   1.000
_cell.angle_alpha   90.00
_cell.angle_beta   90.00
_cell.angle_gamma   90.00
#
_symmetry.space_group_name_H-M   'P 1'
#
loop_
_entity.id
_entity.type
_entity.pdbx_description
1 polymer ?
#
loop_
_entity_poly.entity_id
_entity_poly.type
_entity_poly.pdbx_seq_one_letter_code
_entity_poly.pdbx_strand_id
1 'polypeptide(L)'
;REVKVGKLKSATSKRDVPLNDTAIEMILDLRKEFYFGEDSPLIPDEKGNFTRPVNFRKRYYRILKATAIETKGLHSLRHTFATNLVNGIKQANGTIKSLTPRQVADLLGHTTSEITELYYVKRDLTKLNGITDGFDL
;
A
#
# COMPACT_ATOMS: atom_id res chain seq x y z
N ARG A 1 14.82 -24.93 -4.45
CA ARG A 1 14.23 -24.39 -5.72
C ARG A 1 14.42 -22.88 -5.73
N GLU A 2 15.02 -22.36 -6.78
CA GLU A 2 15.21 -20.91 -6.98
C GLU A 2 13.88 -20.20 -7.18
N VAL A 3 13.81 -18.94 -6.76
CA VAL A 3 12.68 -18.06 -7.05
C VAL A 3 12.83 -17.53 -8.47
N LYS A 4 11.92 -17.90 -9.36
CA LYS A 4 11.91 -17.38 -10.73
C LYS A 4 11.17 -16.05 -10.75
N VAL A 5 11.83 -15.01 -11.24
CA VAL A 5 11.22 -13.70 -11.52
C VAL A 5 10.49 -13.81 -12.85
N GLY A 6 9.16 -13.73 -12.81
CA GLY A 6 8.31 -13.78 -14.01
C GLY A 6 8.09 -12.39 -14.63
N LYS A 7 7.44 -12.36 -15.80
CA LYS A 7 6.96 -11.11 -16.41
C LYS A 7 5.86 -10.49 -15.56
N LEU A 8 5.79 -9.15 -15.55
CA LEU A 8 4.70 -8.42 -14.92
C LEU A 8 3.36 -8.80 -15.57
N LYS A 9 2.30 -8.94 -14.74
CA LYS A 9 0.97 -9.34 -15.20
C LYS A 9 0.29 -8.30 -16.11
N SER A 10 0.62 -7.03 -15.94
CA SER A 10 0.07 -5.92 -16.73
C SER A 10 1.09 -4.81 -16.91
N ALA A 11 0.93 -3.98 -17.92
CA ALA A 11 1.76 -2.79 -18.14
C ALA A 11 1.71 -1.82 -16.95
N THR A 12 0.55 -1.70 -16.30
CA THR A 12 0.33 -0.85 -15.11
C THR A 12 1.04 -1.36 -13.85
N SER A 13 1.60 -2.57 -13.89
CA SER A 13 2.38 -3.11 -12.76
C SER A 13 3.74 -2.44 -12.63
N LYS A 14 4.30 -1.87 -13.72
CA LYS A 14 5.53 -1.06 -13.69
C LYS A 14 5.12 0.39 -13.45
N ARG A 15 5.42 0.90 -12.26
CA ARG A 15 5.10 2.27 -11.86
C ARG A 15 6.01 2.73 -10.75
N ASP A 16 6.15 4.03 -10.64
CA ASP A 16 6.81 4.68 -9.52
C ASP A 16 5.80 4.87 -8.37
N VAL A 17 6.26 4.63 -7.16
CA VAL A 17 5.46 4.82 -5.94
C VAL A 17 6.22 5.81 -5.06
N PRO A 18 5.65 6.99 -4.77
CA PRO A 18 6.29 7.97 -3.90
C PRO A 18 6.41 7.39 -2.49
N LEU A 19 7.57 7.58 -1.88
CA LEU A 19 7.84 7.16 -0.51
C LEU A 19 7.83 8.39 0.40
N ASN A 20 7.32 8.25 1.61
CA ASN A 20 7.49 9.24 2.65
C ASN A 20 8.83 9.06 3.38
N ASP A 21 9.24 10.06 4.16
CA ASP A 21 10.55 10.06 4.84
C ASP A 21 10.72 8.85 5.75
N THR A 22 9.70 8.46 6.48
CA THR A 22 9.72 7.26 7.34
C THR A 22 10.00 5.99 6.55
N ALA A 23 9.37 5.81 5.38
CA ALA A 23 9.62 4.66 4.53
C ALA A 23 11.04 4.68 3.96
N ILE A 24 11.56 5.86 3.60
CA ILE A 24 12.94 6.02 3.14
C ILE A 24 13.92 5.63 4.25
N GLU A 25 13.74 6.15 5.46
CA GLU A 25 14.58 5.81 6.62
C GLU A 25 14.60 4.30 6.89
N MET A 26 13.40 3.67 6.92
CA MET A 26 13.31 2.21 7.11
C MET A 26 14.01 1.42 6.02
N ILE A 27 13.93 1.85 4.76
CA ILE A 27 14.63 1.21 3.64
C ILE A 27 16.14 1.36 3.79
N LEU A 28 16.62 2.55 4.17
CA LEU A 28 18.04 2.79 4.40
C LEU A 28 18.59 1.94 5.55
N ASP A 29 17.82 1.79 6.63
CA ASP A 29 18.20 0.92 7.75
C ASP A 29 18.25 -0.56 7.35
N LEU A 30 17.25 -1.03 6.60
CA LEU A 30 17.26 -2.39 6.04
C LEU A 30 18.50 -2.62 5.15
N ARG A 31 18.89 -1.63 4.35
CA ARG A 31 20.09 -1.74 3.50
C ARG A 31 21.37 -1.79 4.30
N LYS A 32 21.46 -1.18 5.46
CA LYS A 32 22.65 -1.30 6.33
C LYS A 32 22.88 -2.73 6.81
N GLU A 33 21.79 -3.46 7.10
CA GLU A 33 21.87 -4.84 7.60
C GLU A 33 21.95 -5.88 6.47
N PHE A 34 21.25 -5.64 5.36
CA PHE A 34 20.99 -6.63 4.32
C PHE A 34 21.38 -6.17 2.93
N TYR A 35 22.50 -5.46 2.81
CA TYR A 35 23.00 -5.01 1.51
C TYR A 35 23.92 -6.04 0.86
N PHE A 36 23.46 -6.63 -0.24
CA PHE A 36 24.21 -7.60 -1.05
C PHE A 36 24.62 -7.06 -2.43
N GLY A 37 24.59 -5.75 -2.64
CA GLY A 37 24.90 -5.08 -3.90
C GLY A 37 23.72 -4.28 -4.45
N GLU A 38 23.98 -3.47 -5.50
CA GLU A 38 22.96 -2.54 -6.06
C GLU A 38 21.77 -3.27 -6.67
N ASP A 39 22.00 -4.43 -7.27
CA ASP A 39 20.95 -5.26 -7.88
C ASP A 39 20.24 -6.19 -6.88
N SER A 40 20.59 -6.12 -5.60
CA SER A 40 19.96 -6.97 -4.60
C SER A 40 18.49 -6.58 -4.35
N PRO A 41 17.61 -7.56 -4.09
CA PRO A 41 16.25 -7.26 -3.69
C PRO A 41 16.20 -6.39 -2.43
N LEU A 42 15.20 -5.52 -2.30
CA LEU A 42 14.99 -4.72 -1.10
C LEU A 42 14.83 -5.58 0.16
N ILE A 43 14.18 -6.74 0.01
CA ILE A 43 13.99 -7.72 1.10
C ILE A 43 14.61 -9.05 0.63
N PRO A 44 15.93 -9.21 0.79
CA PRO A 44 16.62 -10.42 0.38
C PRO A 44 16.40 -11.58 1.36
N ASP A 45 16.73 -12.77 0.93
CA ASP A 45 16.96 -13.90 1.82
C ASP A 45 18.39 -13.81 2.44
N GLU A 46 18.76 -14.78 3.26
CA GLU A 46 20.06 -14.84 3.94
C GLU A 46 21.27 -14.93 2.98
N LYS A 47 21.02 -15.20 1.69
CA LYS A 47 22.03 -15.32 0.65
C LYS A 47 22.00 -14.16 -0.37
N GLY A 48 21.21 -13.13 -0.10
CA GLY A 48 21.05 -11.99 -1.00
C GLY A 48 20.06 -12.23 -2.17
N ASN A 49 19.37 -13.36 -2.22
CA ASN A 49 18.42 -13.66 -3.28
C ASN A 49 17.01 -13.17 -2.93
N PHE A 50 16.09 -13.26 -3.90
CA PHE A 50 14.67 -12.97 -3.65
C PHE A 50 14.09 -13.87 -2.55
N THR A 51 13.53 -13.26 -1.53
CA THR A 51 12.78 -13.98 -0.50
C THR A 51 11.58 -14.70 -1.10
N ARG A 52 11.42 -15.98 -0.83
CA ARG A 52 10.26 -16.76 -1.28
C ARG A 52 8.97 -16.18 -0.69
N PRO A 53 7.91 -15.97 -1.49
CA PRO A 53 6.63 -15.42 -1.01
C PRO A 53 6.05 -16.18 0.21
N VAL A 54 6.24 -17.50 0.26
CA VAL A 54 5.80 -18.34 1.39
C VAL A 54 6.57 -17.97 2.66
N ASN A 55 7.88 -17.75 2.58
CA ASN A 55 8.71 -17.42 3.74
C ASN A 55 8.39 -16.00 4.24
N PHE A 56 8.22 -15.05 3.32
CA PHE A 56 7.79 -13.70 3.65
C PHE A 56 6.43 -13.71 4.38
N ARG A 57 5.46 -14.46 3.85
CA ARG A 57 4.14 -14.61 4.47
C ARG A 57 4.21 -15.25 5.86
N LYS A 58 5.05 -16.27 6.06
CA LYS A 58 5.26 -16.88 7.39
C LYS A 58 5.83 -15.88 8.40
N ARG A 59 6.82 -15.05 7.98
CA ARG A 59 7.39 -14.00 8.83
C ARG A 59 6.33 -12.95 9.19
N TYR A 60 5.56 -12.49 8.22
CA TYR A 60 4.45 -11.55 8.41
C TYR A 60 3.43 -12.05 9.44
N TYR A 61 2.93 -13.26 9.28
CA TYR A 61 1.95 -13.81 10.22
C TYR A 61 2.53 -14.06 11.63
N ARG A 62 3.79 -14.37 11.74
CA ARG A 62 4.46 -14.48 13.03
C ARG A 62 4.50 -13.14 13.75
N ILE A 63 4.78 -12.05 13.04
CA ILE A 63 4.76 -10.70 13.61
C ILE A 63 3.35 -10.33 14.07
N LEU A 64 2.32 -10.53 13.25
CA LEU A 64 0.93 -10.24 13.63
C LEU A 64 0.53 -10.99 14.90
N LYS A 65 0.90 -12.27 14.99
CA LYS A 65 0.63 -13.09 16.19
C LYS A 65 1.35 -12.56 17.44
N ALA A 66 2.59 -12.12 17.28
CA ALA A 66 3.39 -11.59 18.40
C ALA A 66 2.90 -10.22 18.89
N THR A 67 2.28 -9.43 18.03
CA THR A 67 1.77 -8.09 18.35
C THR A 67 0.28 -8.07 18.71
N ALA A 68 -0.36 -9.23 18.82
CA ALA A 68 -1.81 -9.38 19.07
C ALA A 68 -2.70 -8.63 18.04
N ILE A 69 -2.17 -8.35 16.87
CA ILE A 69 -2.94 -7.75 15.77
C ILE A 69 -3.76 -8.84 15.08
N GLU A 70 -5.02 -8.53 14.78
CA GLU A 70 -5.90 -9.43 14.04
C GLU A 70 -5.23 -9.94 12.76
N THR A 71 -5.24 -11.26 12.58
CA THR A 71 -4.59 -11.89 11.42
C THR A 71 -5.35 -11.59 10.14
N LYS A 72 -4.80 -10.72 9.32
CA LYS A 72 -5.29 -10.38 7.97
C LYS A 72 -4.24 -10.71 6.93
N GLY A 73 -4.67 -10.99 5.71
CA GLY A 73 -3.75 -11.25 4.60
C GLY A 73 -2.94 -10.01 4.23
N LEU A 74 -1.76 -10.19 3.62
CA LEU A 74 -0.92 -9.08 3.13
C LEU A 74 -1.68 -8.07 2.26
N HIS A 75 -2.70 -8.52 1.53
CA HIS A 75 -3.51 -7.66 0.70
C HIS A 75 -4.33 -6.63 1.50
N SER A 76 -4.59 -6.93 2.79
CA SER A 76 -5.26 -5.97 3.68
C SER A 76 -4.46 -4.69 3.91
N LEU A 77 -3.11 -4.77 3.89
CA LEU A 77 -2.26 -3.58 3.97
C LEU A 77 -2.51 -2.63 2.80
N ARG A 78 -2.64 -3.19 1.60
CA ARG A 78 -2.98 -2.44 0.39
C ARG A 78 -4.38 -1.82 0.50
N HIS A 79 -5.36 -2.55 1.04
CA HIS A 79 -6.71 -2.03 1.28
C HIS A 79 -6.69 -0.88 2.29
N THR A 80 -6.00 -1.05 3.41
CA THR A 80 -5.88 0.01 4.43
C THR A 80 -5.23 1.26 3.85
N PHE A 81 -4.14 1.10 3.10
CA PHE A 81 -3.45 2.20 2.44
C PHE A 81 -4.40 2.97 1.49
N ALA A 82 -5.10 2.26 0.61
CA ALA A 82 -6.04 2.87 -0.32
C ALA A 82 -7.21 3.57 0.37
N THR A 83 -7.79 2.94 1.39
CA THR A 83 -8.89 3.51 2.17
C THR A 83 -8.46 4.81 2.86
N ASN A 84 -7.28 4.83 3.47
CA ASN A 84 -6.75 6.02 4.13
C ASN A 84 -6.51 7.16 3.12
N LEU A 85 -5.99 6.86 1.94
CA LEU A 85 -5.77 7.87 0.90
C LEU A 85 -7.07 8.48 0.39
N VAL A 86 -8.12 7.67 0.20
CA VAL A 86 -9.43 8.16 -0.26
C VAL A 86 -10.14 8.94 0.84
N ASN A 87 -10.14 8.44 2.07
CA ASN A 87 -10.83 9.08 3.20
C ASN A 87 -10.08 10.31 3.74
N GLY A 88 -8.82 10.44 3.40
CA GLY A 88 -7.96 11.55 3.80
C GLY A 88 -7.07 11.22 4.99
N ILE A 89 -5.87 11.76 4.92
CA ILE A 89 -4.83 11.63 5.95
C ILE A 89 -4.61 13.00 6.58
N LYS A 90 -4.76 13.07 7.91
CA LYS A 90 -4.48 14.29 8.67
C LYS A 90 -2.97 14.59 8.63
N GLN A 91 -2.63 15.76 8.16
CA GLN A 91 -1.25 16.27 8.11
C GLN A 91 -0.83 16.86 9.46
N ALA A 92 0.47 17.08 9.66
CA ALA A 92 1.02 17.68 10.87
C ALA A 92 0.45 19.09 11.16
N ASN A 93 0.12 19.85 10.13
CA ASN A 93 -0.50 21.16 10.22
C ASN A 93 -2.03 21.14 10.47
N GLY A 94 -2.60 19.93 10.69
CA GLY A 94 -4.03 19.74 10.94
C GLY A 94 -4.91 19.65 9.68
N THR A 95 -4.39 19.93 8.49
CA THR A 95 -5.16 19.78 7.24
C THR A 95 -5.36 18.31 6.90
N ILE A 96 -6.45 18.00 6.19
CA ILE A 96 -6.71 16.65 5.66
C ILE A 96 -6.42 16.66 4.18
N LYS A 97 -5.51 15.78 3.74
CA LYS A 97 -5.25 15.51 2.33
C LYS A 97 -5.85 14.18 1.92
N SER A 98 -6.64 14.17 0.87
CA SER A 98 -7.21 12.95 0.26
C SER A 98 -6.89 12.91 -1.22
N LEU A 99 -6.91 11.71 -1.77
CA LEU A 99 -6.79 11.47 -3.21
C LEU A 99 -8.14 11.02 -3.76
N THR A 100 -8.38 11.35 -5.01
CA THR A 100 -9.54 10.81 -5.73
C THR A 100 -9.37 9.30 -5.94
N PRO A 101 -10.47 8.52 -6.07
CA PRO A 101 -10.39 7.09 -6.38
C PRO A 101 -9.53 6.80 -7.61
N ARG A 102 -9.56 7.67 -8.61
CA ARG A 102 -8.73 7.54 -9.81
C ARG A 102 -7.23 7.65 -9.49
N GLN A 103 -6.83 8.67 -8.73
CA GLN A 103 -5.43 8.84 -8.32
C GLN A 103 -4.94 7.66 -7.49
N VAL A 104 -5.79 7.13 -6.60
CA VAL A 104 -5.46 5.92 -5.82
C VAL A 104 -5.35 4.69 -6.72
N ALA A 105 -6.21 4.55 -7.74
CA ALA A 105 -6.14 3.47 -8.72
C ALA A 105 -4.81 3.50 -9.48
N ASP A 106 -4.40 4.68 -9.95
CA ASP A 106 -3.13 4.87 -10.66
C ASP A 106 -1.94 4.52 -9.76
N LEU A 107 -1.93 5.01 -8.51
CA LEU A 107 -0.90 4.72 -7.52
C LEU A 107 -0.80 3.22 -7.19
N LEU A 108 -1.93 2.53 -7.13
CA LEU A 108 -2.00 1.09 -6.89
C LEU A 108 -1.78 0.25 -8.15
N GLY A 109 -1.79 0.84 -9.34
CA GLY A 109 -1.70 0.14 -10.61
C GLY A 109 -2.94 -0.67 -10.94
N HIS A 110 -4.12 -0.19 -10.56
CA HIS A 110 -5.39 -0.73 -11.03
C HIS A 110 -5.65 -0.26 -12.46
N THR A 111 -6.24 -1.12 -13.28
CA THR A 111 -6.57 -0.77 -14.67
C THR A 111 -7.72 0.21 -14.77
N THR A 112 -8.63 0.22 -13.77
CA THR A 112 -9.78 1.12 -13.69
C THR A 112 -9.96 1.65 -12.27
N SER A 113 -10.60 2.81 -12.13
CA SER A 113 -10.99 3.38 -10.83
C SER A 113 -12.13 2.63 -10.17
N GLU A 114 -12.95 1.90 -10.94
CA GLU A 114 -14.11 1.12 -10.45
C GLU A 114 -13.73 0.18 -9.31
N ILE A 115 -12.59 -0.52 -9.43
CA ILE A 115 -12.10 -1.40 -8.38
C ILE A 115 -11.80 -0.60 -7.11
N THR A 116 -11.22 0.60 -7.25
CA THR A 116 -10.92 1.48 -6.12
C THR A 116 -12.20 2.04 -5.51
N GLU A 117 -13.15 2.47 -6.32
CA GLU A 117 -14.45 2.97 -5.87
C GLU A 117 -15.25 1.90 -5.14
N LEU A 118 -15.31 0.70 -5.69
CA LEU A 118 -16.08 -0.41 -5.12
C LEU A 118 -15.55 -0.86 -3.76
N TYR A 119 -14.23 -0.92 -3.59
CA TYR A 119 -13.61 -1.52 -2.40
C TYR A 119 -13.18 -0.50 -1.34
N TYR A 120 -12.89 0.74 -1.72
CA TYR A 120 -12.26 1.71 -0.82
C TYR A 120 -13.12 2.91 -0.48
N VAL A 121 -14.07 3.28 -1.34
CA VAL A 121 -15.03 4.34 -1.05
C VAL A 121 -16.17 3.73 -0.24
N LYS A 122 -16.04 3.73 1.08
CA LYS A 122 -17.23 3.59 1.93
C LYS A 122 -18.08 4.82 1.67
N ARG A 123 -19.33 4.61 1.25
CA ARG A 123 -20.33 5.68 1.14
C ARG A 123 -20.52 6.26 2.54
N ASP A 124 -19.78 7.29 2.83
CA ASP A 124 -20.01 8.10 4.03
C ASP A 124 -21.17 9.06 3.70
N LEU A 125 -22.38 8.57 3.92
CA LEU A 125 -23.59 9.35 3.68
C LEU A 125 -23.65 10.59 4.54
N THR A 126 -22.88 10.68 5.64
CA THR A 126 -22.82 11.86 6.48
C THR A 126 -22.19 13.04 5.75
N LYS A 127 -21.31 12.80 4.78
CA LYS A 127 -20.72 13.84 3.94
C LYS A 127 -21.71 14.42 2.90
N LEU A 128 -22.86 13.78 2.72
CA LEU A 128 -23.92 14.26 1.84
C LEU A 128 -24.96 15.11 2.59
N ASN A 129 -24.92 15.13 3.92
CA ASN A 129 -25.81 15.96 4.71
C ASN A 129 -25.49 17.45 4.43
N GLY A 130 -26.50 18.21 4.10
CA GLY A 130 -26.37 19.64 3.81
C GLY A 130 -25.81 19.98 2.41
N ILE A 131 -25.45 18.99 1.59
CA ILE A 131 -24.88 19.27 0.24
C ILE A 131 -25.91 19.90 -0.70
N THR A 132 -27.20 19.70 -0.40
CA THR A 132 -28.36 20.25 -1.15
C THR A 132 -28.96 21.48 -0.51
N ASP A 133 -28.46 21.95 0.64
CA ASP A 133 -29.05 23.07 1.41
C ASP A 133 -28.96 24.43 0.66
N GLY A 134 -28.24 24.50 -0.43
CA GLY A 134 -28.15 25.69 -1.28
C GLY A 134 -28.89 25.58 -2.62
N PHE A 135 -29.62 24.50 -2.86
CA PHE A 135 -30.46 24.33 -4.04
C PHE A 135 -31.89 24.80 -3.71
N ASP A 136 -32.09 26.13 -3.72
CA ASP A 136 -33.44 26.70 -3.73
C ASP A 136 -34.01 26.53 -5.15
N LEU A 137 -35.09 25.77 -5.24
CA LEU A 137 -35.91 25.63 -6.48
C LEU A 137 -36.93 26.77 -6.55
#